data_6aaa223e9e990e03fa263d58b4c8059c
#
_entry.id   6aaa223e9e990e03fa263d58b4c8059c
#
_cell.length_a   1.000
_cell.length_b   1.000
_cell.length_c   1.000
_cell.angle_alpha   90.00
_cell.angle_beta   90.00
_cell.angle_gamma   90.00
#
_symmetry.space_group_name_H-M   'P 1'
#
loop_
_entity.id
_entity.type
_entity.pdbx_description
1 polymer ?
#
loop_
_entity_poly.entity_id
_entity_poly.type
_entity_poly.pdbx_seq_one_letter_code
_entity_poly.pdbx_strand_id
1 'polypeptide(L)'
;MKSKLASLGNVFGALVLGTALASSAVAQDVPIDRTVLPIGQPTYPPVTELDARNVTPPPFFQVKAPASAPNVLIVLIDDMGFGQSSAFGGPVHMPTVEGLASQGLRFNEFHTTALCSPTRAALLSGRNHHVNNMGSITETATAFQGNTGVRPNSVAPLAEMLRLNGYATAAFGKSHETPVWELSASGPTDRWPTRSGFDKFYGFIGGETDQWAPTVWDGMDKIHIEEKPGYHFMTDMTDKAIEWVQSEKSLTPDKPFFMYFAPGATHAPHHVPKEWIAKYKGQFDQGWDKVREQTLERQKKLGVVPADTKLAPKPAAIKDWEALSADEKRLFARQMEVFAAFGEYADAEIARLFATLKDLGQLDNTLVLFIIGDNGASAEGGMNSLFNEMTYFNAVPEPIEEQLKHIDDLGGQLGHNHYSAGWAVAGDTPFTWTKQVASSYGGTRNGMVVSWPKGLHAKNEIRSQWHHVIDVAPTILEAAGLPEPRVVNGTPQIPIQGVSMLSHFNDAKAPENHRTQYFEMFGNRGVYSEGWLAGTVHRAPWEANVRAPLRDDAVDGSLPRHRCAKRVSLKTRTRGATHGEDYRPGPMKS
;
A
#
# COMPACT_ATOMS: atom_id res chain seq x y z
N MET A 1 12.05 -70.27 70.97
CA MET A 1 11.38 -70.33 72.30
C MET A 1 10.47 -69.19 72.45
N LYS A 2 9.19 -69.45 72.41
CA LYS A 2 8.13 -69.02 73.36
C LYS A 2 8.03 -67.46 73.53
N SER A 3 7.05 -66.84 73.01
CA SER A 3 5.63 -66.61 73.37
C SER A 3 5.51 -65.32 74.23
N LYS A 4 4.66 -64.43 73.97
CA LYS A 4 3.24 -64.37 74.27
C LYS A 4 2.63 -63.00 73.83
N LEU A 5 1.47 -63.09 73.31
CA LEU A 5 0.32 -62.17 73.23
C LEU A 5 0.06 -61.27 74.42
N ALA A 6 -0.44 -60.09 74.14
CA ALA A 6 -1.67 -59.44 74.72
C ALA A 6 -1.83 -58.10 74.01
N SER A 7 -2.83 -57.83 73.29
CA SER A 7 -4.29 -57.57 73.40
C SER A 7 -4.64 -56.18 73.99
N LEU A 8 -5.45 -55.49 73.23
CA LEU A 8 -6.46 -54.48 73.54
C LEU A 8 -6.11 -52.94 73.43
N GLY A 9 -6.90 -52.32 72.66
CA GLY A 9 -7.27 -50.91 72.82
C GLY A 9 -7.70 -50.19 71.53
N ASN A 10 -8.93 -50.49 71.04
CA ASN A 10 -9.58 -49.68 70.01
C ASN A 10 -9.87 -48.27 70.56
N VAL A 11 -9.31 -47.27 69.90
CA VAL A 11 -9.84 -45.90 69.99
C VAL A 11 -10.11 -45.40 68.56
N PHE A 12 -11.37 -45.35 68.20
CA PHE A 12 -11.84 -44.74 66.98
C PHE A 12 -11.67 -43.22 67.08
N GLY A 13 -10.64 -42.68 66.44
CA GLY A 13 -10.53 -41.26 66.17
C GLY A 13 -11.10 -40.96 64.79
N ALA A 14 -12.28 -40.41 64.73
CA ALA A 14 -12.86 -39.93 63.47
C ALA A 14 -12.06 -38.74 62.94
N LEU A 15 -11.28 -38.95 61.90
CA LEU A 15 -10.63 -37.89 61.17
C LEU A 15 -11.66 -37.28 60.22
N VAL A 16 -12.23 -36.10 60.55
CA VAL A 16 -13.04 -35.29 59.66
C VAL A 16 -12.09 -34.68 58.63
N LEU A 17 -11.98 -35.30 57.44
CA LEU A 17 -11.38 -34.67 56.31
C LEU A 17 -12.31 -33.52 55.83
N GLY A 18 -12.00 -32.30 56.23
CA GLY A 18 -12.58 -31.12 55.64
C GLY A 18 -12.06 -30.96 54.21
N THR A 19 -12.85 -31.36 53.21
CA THR A 19 -12.62 -31.01 51.83
C THR A 19 -12.84 -29.51 51.71
N ALA A 20 -11.75 -28.72 51.75
CA ALA A 20 -11.74 -27.38 51.31
C ALA A 20 -11.99 -27.41 49.79
N LEU A 21 -13.23 -27.17 49.39
CA LEU A 21 -13.57 -26.80 48.01
C LEU A 21 -12.88 -25.47 47.72
N ALA A 22 -11.68 -25.54 47.14
CA ALA A 22 -11.08 -24.42 46.48
C ALA A 22 -12.00 -24.08 45.29
N SER A 23 -12.89 -23.13 45.49
CA SER A 23 -13.62 -22.47 44.43
C SER A 23 -12.57 -21.80 43.55
N SER A 24 -12.14 -22.48 42.51
CA SER A 24 -11.46 -21.84 41.39
C SER A 24 -12.43 -20.78 40.86
N ALA A 25 -12.17 -19.52 41.22
CA ALA A 25 -12.83 -18.42 40.59
C ALA A 25 -12.43 -18.49 39.11
N VAL A 26 -13.28 -19.13 38.30
CA VAL A 26 -13.20 -19.03 36.85
C VAL A 26 -13.35 -17.54 36.57
N ALA A 27 -12.27 -16.90 36.16
CA ALA A 27 -12.35 -15.57 35.61
C ALA A 27 -13.40 -15.66 34.49
N GLN A 28 -14.55 -15.06 34.68
CA GLN A 28 -15.52 -14.91 33.61
C GLN A 28 -14.79 -14.12 32.54
N ASP A 29 -14.59 -14.74 31.37
CA ASP A 29 -14.19 -14.05 30.16
C ASP A 29 -15.30 -13.04 29.84
N VAL A 30 -15.18 -11.84 30.37
CA VAL A 30 -16.04 -10.72 30.00
C VAL A 30 -15.76 -10.48 28.52
N PRO A 31 -16.74 -10.60 27.63
CA PRO A 31 -16.52 -10.36 26.22
C PRO A 31 -15.94 -8.98 26.01
N ILE A 32 -14.73 -8.90 25.46
CA ILE A 32 -14.05 -7.63 25.19
C ILE A 32 -14.75 -6.95 24.01
N ASP A 33 -15.32 -5.75 24.23
CA ASP A 33 -15.88 -4.94 23.14
C ASP A 33 -14.75 -4.25 22.36
N ARG A 34 -14.39 -4.81 21.21
CA ARG A 34 -13.37 -4.30 20.31
C ARG A 34 -13.90 -3.26 19.31
N THR A 35 -15.20 -2.89 19.43
CA THR A 35 -15.78 -1.82 18.59
C THR A 35 -15.55 -0.43 19.20
N VAL A 36 -15.09 -0.35 20.44
CA VAL A 36 -14.72 0.89 21.13
C VAL A 36 -13.26 0.79 21.58
N LEU A 37 -12.41 1.62 21.01
CA LEU A 37 -10.97 1.62 21.25
C LEU A 37 -10.52 2.95 21.87
N PRO A 38 -9.55 2.94 22.81
CA PRO A 38 -8.92 1.77 23.41
C PRO A 38 -9.91 0.92 24.23
N ILE A 39 -9.62 -0.37 24.33
CA ILE A 39 -10.41 -1.30 25.12
C ILE A 39 -10.35 -0.88 26.60
N GLY A 40 -11.53 -0.68 27.22
CA GLY A 40 -11.63 -0.31 28.61
C GLY A 40 -11.07 -1.38 29.55
N GLN A 41 -10.46 -0.95 30.66
CA GLN A 41 -10.04 -1.87 31.71
C GLN A 41 -11.27 -2.46 32.42
N PRO A 42 -11.23 -3.75 32.81
CA PRO A 42 -12.30 -4.36 33.58
C PRO A 42 -12.42 -3.69 34.95
N THR A 43 -13.63 -3.55 35.42
CA THR A 43 -13.89 -3.07 36.79
C THR A 43 -13.82 -4.28 37.72
N TYR A 44 -12.96 -4.21 38.73
CA TYR A 44 -12.85 -5.23 39.78
C TYR A 44 -13.69 -4.84 40.99
N PRO A 45 -14.29 -5.83 41.71
CA PRO A 45 -14.94 -5.56 42.97
C PRO A 45 -13.99 -4.89 43.98
N PRO A 46 -14.46 -3.99 44.82
CA PRO A 46 -13.61 -3.38 45.87
C PRO A 46 -13.14 -4.45 46.86
N VAL A 47 -11.87 -4.41 47.23
CA VAL A 47 -11.30 -5.28 48.24
C VAL A 47 -11.71 -4.71 49.61
N THR A 48 -12.44 -5.53 50.39
CA THR A 48 -12.91 -5.16 51.75
C THR A 48 -12.09 -5.81 52.88
N GLU A 49 -11.23 -6.77 52.56
CA GLU A 49 -10.29 -7.40 53.49
C GLU A 49 -9.20 -6.40 53.86
N LEU A 50 -8.96 -6.23 55.17
CA LEU A 50 -8.00 -5.25 55.70
C LEU A 50 -6.56 -5.74 55.68
N ASP A 51 -6.35 -7.07 55.68
CA ASP A 51 -5.03 -7.65 55.64
C ASP A 51 -4.72 -8.14 54.21
N ALA A 52 -3.84 -7.42 53.53
CA ALA A 52 -3.46 -7.74 52.15
C ALA A 52 -2.89 -9.16 51.96
N ARG A 53 -2.41 -9.81 53.03
CA ARG A 53 -1.94 -11.20 52.97
C ARG A 53 -3.06 -12.21 52.74
N ASN A 54 -4.31 -11.83 53.08
CA ASN A 54 -5.50 -12.66 52.91
C ASN A 54 -6.22 -12.42 51.57
N VAL A 55 -5.69 -11.55 50.71
CA VAL A 55 -6.30 -11.17 49.44
C VAL A 55 -5.49 -11.70 48.27
N THR A 56 -6.16 -12.35 47.32
CA THR A 56 -5.59 -12.66 46.02
C THR A 56 -5.79 -11.45 45.11
N PRO A 57 -4.73 -10.80 44.60
CA PRO A 57 -4.88 -9.71 43.65
C PRO A 57 -5.53 -10.18 42.36
N PRO A 58 -6.33 -9.34 41.69
CA PRO A 58 -6.84 -9.66 40.36
C PRO A 58 -5.68 -9.80 39.37
N PRO A 59 -5.88 -10.57 38.27
CA PRO A 59 -4.87 -10.68 37.25
C PRO A 59 -4.64 -9.34 36.56
N PHE A 60 -3.41 -9.10 36.08
CA PHE A 60 -3.13 -7.93 35.25
C PHE A 60 -3.95 -7.99 33.97
N PHE A 61 -4.64 -6.90 33.66
CA PHE A 61 -5.33 -6.75 32.39
C PHE A 61 -4.34 -6.27 31.31
N GLN A 62 -4.21 -7.06 30.27
CA GLN A 62 -3.42 -6.72 29.10
C GLN A 62 -4.25 -7.02 27.85
N VAL A 63 -4.41 -6.03 26.97
CA VAL A 63 -5.03 -6.24 25.67
C VAL A 63 -4.11 -7.11 24.83
N LYS A 64 -4.64 -8.25 24.37
CA LYS A 64 -3.97 -9.15 23.43
C LYS A 64 -4.78 -9.26 22.17
N ALA A 65 -4.11 -9.42 21.03
CA ALA A 65 -4.76 -9.74 19.78
C ALA A 65 -5.49 -11.10 19.88
N PRO A 66 -6.50 -11.39 19.05
CA PRO A 66 -7.10 -12.72 18.97
C PRO A 66 -6.04 -13.80 18.76
N ALA A 67 -6.19 -14.96 19.39
CA ALA A 67 -5.19 -16.04 19.36
C ALA A 67 -4.90 -16.56 17.93
N SER A 68 -5.85 -16.41 17.00
CA SER A 68 -5.70 -16.80 15.59
C SER A 68 -5.12 -15.68 14.72
N ALA A 69 -4.92 -14.48 15.26
CA ALA A 69 -4.49 -13.32 14.48
C ALA A 69 -3.12 -13.54 13.83
N PRO A 70 -2.98 -13.34 12.50
CA PRO A 70 -1.70 -13.46 11.82
C PRO A 70 -0.82 -12.24 12.08
N ASN A 71 0.49 -12.38 11.83
CA ASN A 71 1.29 -11.21 11.49
C ASN A 71 0.81 -10.64 10.16
N VAL A 72 0.99 -9.34 9.95
CA VAL A 72 0.63 -8.67 8.70
C VAL A 72 1.82 -7.90 8.18
N LEU A 73 2.14 -8.09 6.90
CA LEU A 73 3.15 -7.33 6.18
C LEU A 73 2.53 -6.76 4.91
N ILE A 74 2.45 -5.44 4.83
CA ILE A 74 2.18 -4.74 3.57
C ILE A 74 3.53 -4.29 2.99
N VAL A 75 3.82 -4.72 1.77
CA VAL A 75 4.87 -4.14 0.94
C VAL A 75 4.21 -3.28 -0.13
N LEU A 76 4.57 -2.01 -0.21
CA LEU A 76 4.03 -1.07 -1.19
C LEU A 76 5.17 -0.44 -2.00
N ILE A 77 5.29 -0.86 -3.25
CA ILE A 77 6.25 -0.26 -4.19
C ILE A 77 5.68 1.08 -4.70
N ASP A 78 6.53 2.04 -4.93
CA ASP A 78 6.18 3.40 -5.35
C ASP A 78 6.34 3.56 -6.87
N ASP A 79 5.40 4.20 -7.56
CA ASP A 79 5.47 4.58 -8.98
C ASP A 79 5.73 3.43 -9.98
N MET A 80 5.41 2.20 -9.64
CA MET A 80 5.56 1.05 -10.53
C MET A 80 4.22 0.71 -11.20
N GLY A 81 4.16 0.74 -12.54
CA GLY A 81 2.96 0.42 -13.30
C GLY A 81 2.69 -1.08 -13.42
N PHE A 82 1.46 -1.44 -13.81
CA PHE A 82 0.99 -2.82 -13.94
C PHE A 82 1.87 -3.71 -14.83
N GLY A 83 2.46 -3.12 -15.88
CA GLY A 83 3.28 -3.84 -16.87
C GLY A 83 4.79 -3.76 -16.64
N GLN A 84 5.27 -3.32 -15.46
CA GLN A 84 6.70 -3.21 -15.20
C GLN A 84 7.29 -4.43 -14.50
N SER A 85 6.63 -4.96 -13.47
CA SER A 85 7.13 -6.14 -12.75
C SER A 85 7.03 -7.42 -13.58
N SER A 86 8.06 -8.26 -13.52
CA SER A 86 8.06 -9.60 -14.17
C SER A 86 6.97 -10.51 -13.61
N ALA A 87 6.54 -10.34 -12.37
CA ALA A 87 5.41 -11.08 -11.79
C ALA A 87 4.08 -10.85 -12.54
N PHE A 88 3.97 -9.74 -13.28
CA PHE A 88 2.84 -9.37 -14.15
C PHE A 88 3.26 -9.22 -15.63
N GLY A 89 4.35 -9.86 -16.04
CA GLY A 89 4.82 -9.93 -17.43
C GLY A 89 5.70 -8.77 -17.87
N GLY A 90 6.07 -7.87 -16.97
CA GLY A 90 6.94 -6.73 -17.25
C GLY A 90 8.42 -7.07 -17.47
N PRO A 91 9.23 -6.08 -17.83
CA PRO A 91 10.65 -6.28 -18.09
C PRO A 91 11.55 -6.19 -16.84
N VAL A 92 11.04 -5.68 -15.71
CA VAL A 92 11.79 -5.55 -14.46
C VAL A 92 11.82 -6.90 -13.75
N HIS A 93 12.99 -7.47 -13.58
CA HIS A 93 13.17 -8.78 -12.95
C HIS A 93 12.96 -8.67 -11.43
N MET A 94 11.90 -9.32 -10.90
CA MET A 94 11.52 -9.28 -9.49
C MET A 94 11.27 -10.70 -8.95
N PRO A 95 12.33 -11.50 -8.75
CA PRO A 95 12.21 -12.91 -8.37
C PRO A 95 11.56 -13.14 -7.01
N THR A 96 11.66 -12.19 -6.08
CA THR A 96 11.04 -12.29 -4.75
C THR A 96 9.52 -12.29 -4.86
N VAL A 97 8.97 -11.31 -5.59
CA VAL A 97 7.52 -11.25 -5.78
C VAL A 97 7.00 -12.36 -6.69
N GLU A 98 7.78 -12.83 -7.66
CA GLU A 98 7.45 -14.05 -8.44
C GLU A 98 7.37 -15.29 -7.55
N GLY A 99 8.34 -15.44 -6.64
CA GLY A 99 8.37 -16.53 -5.66
C GLY A 99 7.15 -16.50 -4.74
N LEU A 100 6.77 -15.32 -4.23
CA LEU A 100 5.54 -15.15 -3.44
C LEU A 100 4.29 -15.50 -4.24
N ALA A 101 4.20 -15.04 -5.49
CA ALA A 101 3.07 -15.31 -6.38
C ALA A 101 2.93 -16.81 -6.70
N SER A 102 4.04 -17.53 -6.81
CA SER A 102 4.05 -18.99 -7.05
C SER A 102 3.51 -19.79 -5.87
N GLN A 103 3.60 -19.26 -4.66
CA GLN A 103 3.10 -19.85 -3.42
C GLN A 103 1.80 -19.19 -2.92
N GLY A 104 1.32 -18.19 -3.61
CA GLY A 104 0.17 -17.38 -3.25
C GLY A 104 -0.74 -17.07 -4.43
N LEU A 105 -1.30 -15.88 -4.43
CA LEU A 105 -2.27 -15.40 -5.41
C LEU A 105 -1.80 -14.13 -6.09
N ARG A 106 -2.11 -14.00 -7.39
CA ARG A 106 -2.04 -12.72 -8.11
C ARG A 106 -3.45 -12.13 -8.23
N PHE A 107 -3.62 -10.91 -7.77
CA PHE A 107 -4.82 -10.11 -8.01
C PHE A 107 -4.54 -9.20 -9.20
N ASN A 108 -5.17 -9.47 -10.33
CA ASN A 108 -4.94 -8.75 -11.57
C ASN A 108 -5.95 -7.62 -11.85
N GLU A 109 -7.00 -7.52 -11.04
CA GLU A 109 -8.02 -6.47 -11.05
C GLU A 109 -7.97 -5.67 -9.73
N PHE A 110 -6.74 -5.35 -9.26
CA PHE A 110 -6.53 -4.50 -8.08
C PHE A 110 -6.27 -3.06 -8.52
N HIS A 111 -6.91 -2.10 -7.86
CA HIS A 111 -6.89 -0.69 -8.24
C HIS A 111 -6.46 0.22 -7.10
N THR A 112 -5.77 1.29 -7.44
CA THR A 112 -5.31 2.36 -6.54
C THR A 112 -5.92 3.70 -6.94
N THR A 113 -5.48 4.82 -6.35
CA THR A 113 -6.11 6.14 -6.57
C THR A 113 -5.49 6.99 -7.67
N ALA A 114 -4.46 6.59 -8.33
CA ALA A 114 -3.63 7.30 -9.30
C ALA A 114 -2.59 8.29 -8.72
N LEU A 115 -2.45 8.41 -7.39
CA LEU A 115 -1.37 9.18 -6.74
C LEU A 115 -1.00 8.58 -5.37
N CYS A 116 0.26 8.78 -4.97
CA CYS A 116 0.87 8.17 -3.78
C CYS A 116 0.17 8.54 -2.45
N SER A 117 0.13 9.82 -2.01
CA SER A 117 -0.54 10.19 -0.74
C SER A 117 -2.00 9.74 -0.68
N PRO A 118 -2.82 9.97 -1.73
CA PRO A 118 -4.20 9.50 -1.77
C PRO A 118 -4.32 7.97 -1.62
N THR A 119 -3.46 7.20 -2.28
CA THR A 119 -3.45 5.73 -2.17
C THR A 119 -3.04 5.28 -0.77
N ARG A 120 -1.99 5.88 -0.18
CA ARG A 120 -1.50 5.53 1.16
C ARG A 120 -2.57 5.81 2.20
N ALA A 121 -3.21 6.97 2.15
CA ALA A 121 -4.32 7.33 3.04
C ALA A 121 -5.53 6.38 2.87
N ALA A 122 -5.88 6.01 1.65
CA ALA A 122 -6.96 5.07 1.37
C ALA A 122 -6.63 3.66 1.87
N LEU A 123 -5.41 3.16 1.61
CA LEU A 123 -4.88 1.88 2.05
C LEU A 123 -4.94 1.73 3.58
N LEU A 124 -4.38 2.71 4.28
CA LEU A 124 -4.20 2.67 5.72
C LEU A 124 -5.46 3.08 6.51
N SER A 125 -6.55 3.42 5.84
CA SER A 125 -7.82 3.76 6.51
C SER A 125 -9.01 2.88 6.10
N GLY A 126 -8.95 2.26 4.92
CA GLY A 126 -10.09 1.56 4.32
C GLY A 126 -11.19 2.50 3.82
N ARG A 127 -10.88 3.78 3.63
CA ARG A 127 -11.82 4.83 3.19
C ARG A 127 -11.27 5.56 1.98
N ASN A 128 -12.15 6.02 1.10
CA ASN A 128 -11.76 6.77 -0.08
C ASN A 128 -10.90 7.99 0.29
N HIS A 129 -9.98 8.33 -0.58
CA HIS A 129 -8.97 9.36 -0.32
C HIS A 129 -9.57 10.75 -0.06
N HIS A 130 -10.70 11.11 -0.69
CA HIS A 130 -11.41 12.36 -0.39
C HIS A 130 -12.00 12.40 1.03
N VAL A 131 -12.41 11.25 1.58
CA VAL A 131 -12.87 11.14 2.97
C VAL A 131 -11.69 11.33 3.95
N ASN A 132 -10.50 10.97 3.52
CA ASN A 132 -9.24 11.26 4.22
C ASN A 132 -8.77 12.71 4.06
N ASN A 133 -9.51 13.56 3.32
CA ASN A 133 -9.07 14.90 2.89
C ASN A 133 -7.80 14.88 2.01
N MET A 134 -7.55 13.77 1.33
CA MET A 134 -6.37 13.55 0.50
C MET A 134 -6.78 13.49 -0.97
N GLY A 135 -7.46 14.55 -1.46
CA GLY A 135 -7.89 14.66 -2.86
C GLY A 135 -6.73 14.74 -3.85
N SER A 136 -5.53 15.14 -3.35
CA SER A 136 -4.26 15.11 -4.08
C SER A 136 -3.12 14.82 -3.10
N ILE A 137 -1.87 14.90 -3.53
CA ILE A 137 -0.71 14.81 -2.63
C ILE A 137 -0.69 15.99 -1.65
N THR A 138 -0.01 15.80 -0.52
CA THR A 138 0.04 16.80 0.56
C THR A 138 0.60 18.14 0.11
N GLU A 139 1.53 18.15 -0.85
CA GLU A 139 2.19 19.34 -1.40
C GLU A 139 1.25 20.21 -2.25
N THR A 140 0.18 19.63 -2.78
CA THR A 140 -0.83 20.34 -3.60
C THR A 140 -2.17 20.46 -2.89
N ALA A 141 -2.21 20.15 -1.59
CA ALA A 141 -3.40 20.32 -0.76
C ALA A 141 -3.88 21.77 -0.74
N THR A 142 -5.18 21.94 -0.54
CA THR A 142 -5.87 23.23 -0.53
C THR A 142 -6.74 23.37 0.71
N ALA A 143 -7.40 24.51 0.91
CA ALA A 143 -8.37 24.66 1.99
C ALA A 143 -9.75 24.04 1.70
N PHE A 144 -9.95 23.49 0.50
CA PHE A 144 -11.22 22.85 0.15
C PHE A 144 -11.41 21.51 0.85
N GLN A 145 -12.61 21.27 1.36
CA GLN A 145 -12.99 19.99 1.95
C GLN A 145 -12.73 18.85 0.95
N GLY A 146 -12.21 17.74 1.44
CA GLY A 146 -11.80 16.59 0.64
C GLY A 146 -10.36 16.68 0.09
N ASN A 147 -9.69 17.87 0.18
CA ASN A 147 -8.31 18.06 -0.28
C ASN A 147 -7.46 18.94 0.65
N THR A 148 -7.72 18.90 1.97
CA THR A 148 -6.95 19.71 2.92
C THR A 148 -5.59 19.10 3.29
N GLY A 149 -5.32 17.85 2.89
CA GLY A 149 -4.13 17.12 3.29
C GLY A 149 -4.13 16.72 4.77
N VAL A 150 -5.24 16.96 5.49
CA VAL A 150 -5.35 16.69 6.94
C VAL A 150 -6.36 15.58 7.19
N ARG A 151 -5.88 14.40 7.52
CA ARG A 151 -6.74 13.26 7.87
C ARG A 151 -7.58 13.60 9.11
N PRO A 152 -8.93 13.49 9.03
CA PRO A 152 -9.79 13.77 10.19
C PRO A 152 -9.67 12.68 11.26
N ASN A 153 -9.88 13.05 12.53
CA ASN A 153 -9.85 12.08 13.64
C ASN A 153 -10.96 11.01 13.53
N SER A 154 -12.03 11.30 12.79
CA SER A 154 -13.08 10.32 12.46
C SER A 154 -12.68 9.27 11.42
N VAL A 155 -11.44 9.30 10.97
CA VAL A 155 -10.82 8.34 10.04
C VAL A 155 -9.58 7.78 10.72
N ALA A 156 -9.76 6.83 11.63
CA ALA A 156 -8.65 6.20 12.32
C ALA A 156 -7.81 5.36 11.35
N PRO A 157 -6.46 5.42 11.44
CA PRO A 157 -5.57 4.56 10.66
C PRO A 157 -5.65 3.10 11.10
N LEU A 158 -5.44 2.19 10.15
CA LEU A 158 -5.37 0.76 10.41
C LEU A 158 -4.31 0.40 11.47
N ALA A 159 -3.15 1.06 11.43
CA ALA A 159 -2.10 0.85 12.43
C ALA A 159 -2.60 1.13 13.85
N GLU A 160 -3.34 2.23 14.05
CA GLU A 160 -3.93 2.56 15.36
C GLU A 160 -4.99 1.54 15.79
N MET A 161 -5.85 1.09 14.86
CA MET A 161 -6.83 0.04 15.15
C MET A 161 -6.16 -1.26 15.60
N LEU A 162 -5.08 -1.68 14.91
CA LEU A 162 -4.34 -2.90 15.23
C LEU A 162 -3.55 -2.76 16.54
N ARG A 163 -2.86 -1.62 16.75
CA ARG A 163 -2.09 -1.34 17.96
C ARG A 163 -2.97 -1.42 19.21
N LEU A 164 -4.13 -0.76 19.18
CA LEU A 164 -5.10 -0.77 20.28
C LEU A 164 -5.75 -2.14 20.50
N ASN A 165 -5.62 -3.05 19.55
CA ASN A 165 -6.02 -4.45 19.65
C ASN A 165 -4.87 -5.41 19.97
N GLY A 166 -3.69 -4.90 20.34
CA GLY A 166 -2.58 -5.70 20.87
C GLY A 166 -1.55 -6.16 19.87
N TYR A 167 -1.48 -5.56 18.67
CA TYR A 167 -0.38 -5.75 17.73
C TYR A 167 0.84 -4.90 18.09
N ALA A 168 2.04 -5.36 17.73
CA ALA A 168 3.21 -4.51 17.55
C ALA A 168 3.14 -3.88 16.17
N THR A 169 3.44 -2.58 16.03
CA THR A 169 3.21 -1.86 14.78
C THR A 169 4.45 -1.09 14.35
N ALA A 170 4.86 -1.23 13.09
CA ALA A 170 6.01 -0.53 12.54
C ALA A 170 5.79 -0.07 11.10
N ALA A 171 6.38 1.08 10.75
CA ALA A 171 6.45 1.57 9.39
C ALA A 171 7.91 1.86 9.01
N PHE A 172 8.29 1.43 7.80
CA PHE A 172 9.61 1.62 7.24
C PHE A 172 9.51 2.24 5.85
N GLY A 173 10.21 3.36 5.64
CA GLY A 173 10.31 4.06 4.38
C GLY A 173 9.38 5.27 4.25
N LYS A 174 8.68 5.40 3.14
CA LYS A 174 7.88 6.57 2.77
C LYS A 174 6.56 6.62 3.54
N SER A 175 6.29 7.76 4.19
CA SER A 175 4.99 8.06 4.82
C SER A 175 4.04 8.77 3.85
N HIS A 176 4.36 9.99 3.48
CA HIS A 176 3.63 10.85 2.52
C HIS A 176 2.15 11.09 2.84
N GLU A 177 1.78 11.09 4.13
CA GLU A 177 0.42 11.39 4.62
C GLU A 177 0.39 12.58 5.58
N THR A 178 1.55 13.19 5.82
CA THR A 178 1.72 14.29 6.77
C THR A 178 1.53 15.64 6.04
N PRO A 179 0.66 16.53 6.52
CA PRO A 179 0.49 17.87 5.94
C PRO A 179 1.81 18.64 5.88
N VAL A 180 1.99 19.48 4.85
CA VAL A 180 3.27 20.18 4.61
C VAL A 180 3.73 21.03 5.79
N TRP A 181 2.83 21.62 6.58
CA TRP A 181 3.19 22.40 7.78
C TRP A 181 3.52 21.55 8.99
N GLU A 182 3.33 20.22 8.93
CA GLU A 182 3.74 19.25 9.94
C GLU A 182 5.05 18.53 9.58
N LEU A 183 5.69 18.82 8.45
CA LEU A 183 6.87 18.08 7.97
C LEU A 183 8.16 18.35 8.76
N SER A 184 8.15 19.27 9.72
CA SER A 184 9.33 19.61 10.50
C SER A 184 9.21 19.23 11.97
N ALA A 185 10.34 19.06 12.66
CA ALA A 185 10.40 18.79 14.10
C ALA A 185 9.79 19.89 14.98
N SER A 186 9.58 21.10 14.45
CA SER A 186 8.93 22.20 15.18
C SER A 186 7.41 22.03 15.30
N GLY A 187 6.86 21.00 14.70
CA GLY A 187 5.47 20.59 14.83
C GLY A 187 4.44 21.44 14.09
N PRO A 188 3.14 21.17 14.28
CA PRO A 188 2.61 20.04 15.05
C PRO A 188 3.01 18.69 14.43
N THR A 189 2.89 17.59 15.19
CA THR A 189 3.29 16.24 14.74
C THR A 189 2.13 15.25 14.77
N ASP A 190 0.89 15.75 14.77
CA ASP A 190 -0.32 14.95 15.02
C ASP A 190 -0.56 13.86 13.95
N ARG A 191 -0.05 14.05 12.72
CA ARG A 191 -0.23 13.11 11.59
C ARG A 191 1.06 12.36 11.24
N TRP A 192 2.08 12.46 12.08
CA TRP A 192 3.28 11.66 11.90
C TRP A 192 2.98 10.16 12.09
N PRO A 193 3.76 9.26 11.50
CA PRO A 193 3.51 7.82 11.60
C PRO A 193 3.38 7.35 13.06
N THR A 194 4.24 7.82 13.96
CA THR A 194 4.18 7.49 15.40
C THR A 194 2.95 8.03 16.13
N ARG A 195 2.25 9.03 15.57
CA ARG A 195 0.97 9.53 16.05
C ARG A 195 -0.22 8.94 15.30
N SER A 196 0.08 8.15 14.26
CA SER A 196 -0.90 7.46 13.42
C SER A 196 -0.98 5.96 13.72
N GLY A 197 -0.47 5.53 14.89
CA GLY A 197 -0.59 4.17 15.39
C GLY A 197 0.60 3.25 15.12
N PHE A 198 1.71 3.76 14.60
CA PHE A 198 2.95 2.99 14.50
C PHE A 198 3.82 3.19 15.76
N ASP A 199 4.13 2.13 16.47
CA ASP A 199 5.03 2.17 17.64
C ASP A 199 6.49 2.44 17.22
N LYS A 200 6.85 2.02 16.00
CA LYS A 200 8.15 2.27 15.36
C LYS A 200 7.96 2.90 13.98
N PHE A 201 8.75 3.91 13.69
CA PHE A 201 8.89 4.48 12.36
C PHE A 201 10.38 4.66 12.05
N TYR A 202 10.80 4.28 10.85
CA TYR A 202 12.12 4.57 10.30
C TYR A 202 11.99 4.88 8.81
N GLY A 203 12.19 6.14 8.42
CA GLY A 203 11.96 6.51 7.04
C GLY A 203 11.91 8.02 6.82
N PHE A 204 11.21 8.42 5.77
CA PHE A 204 11.01 9.81 5.41
C PHE A 204 9.52 10.19 5.35
N ILE A 205 9.24 11.46 5.68
CA ILE A 205 7.86 11.92 5.87
C ILE A 205 7.27 12.48 4.58
N GLY A 206 8.10 13.07 3.71
CA GLY A 206 7.70 13.67 2.44
C GLY A 206 7.43 12.66 1.33
N GLY A 207 7.24 13.18 0.10
CA GLY A 207 6.92 12.40 -1.10
C GLY A 207 8.08 11.63 -1.68
N GLU A 208 9.32 12.07 -1.44
CA GLU A 208 10.55 11.50 -1.99
C GLU A 208 11.73 11.72 -1.08
N THR A 209 12.81 11.02 -1.31
CA THR A 209 14.12 11.25 -0.69
C THR A 209 15.23 10.75 -1.60
N ASP A 210 16.39 11.41 -1.51
CA ASP A 210 17.63 10.90 -2.09
C ASP A 210 17.98 9.55 -1.45
N GLN A 211 18.42 8.56 -2.23
CA GLN A 211 18.77 7.24 -1.69
C GLN A 211 20.22 7.18 -1.19
N TRP A 212 21.08 8.11 -1.62
CA TRP A 212 22.48 8.18 -1.21
C TRP A 212 22.70 9.11 -0.01
N ALA A 213 21.90 10.20 0.06
CA ALA A 213 21.93 11.21 1.13
C ALA A 213 20.51 11.54 1.62
N PRO A 214 19.78 10.57 2.19
CA PRO A 214 18.36 10.75 2.53
C PRO A 214 18.15 11.65 3.74
N THR A 215 16.98 12.28 3.80
CA THR A 215 16.46 12.85 5.04
C THR A 215 15.65 11.79 5.77
N VAL A 216 16.18 11.27 6.88
CA VAL A 216 15.61 10.13 7.62
C VAL A 216 15.19 10.53 9.03
N TRP A 217 14.10 9.93 9.47
CA TRP A 217 13.57 10.04 10.82
C TRP A 217 13.52 8.65 11.47
N ASP A 218 13.96 8.56 12.72
CA ASP A 218 13.73 7.42 13.60
C ASP A 218 12.72 7.82 14.69
N GLY A 219 11.50 7.34 14.56
CA GLY A 219 10.39 7.84 15.35
C GLY A 219 10.07 9.30 15.03
N MET A 220 10.42 10.20 15.94
CA MET A 220 10.27 11.66 15.79
C MET A 220 11.61 12.40 15.70
N ASP A 221 12.71 11.66 15.78
CA ASP A 221 14.05 12.24 15.77
C ASP A 221 14.61 12.21 14.35
N LYS A 222 15.00 13.39 13.84
CA LYS A 222 15.77 13.48 12.60
C LYS A 222 17.16 12.93 12.86
N ILE A 223 17.53 11.88 12.14
CA ILE A 223 18.86 11.29 12.28
C ILE A 223 19.81 11.83 11.20
N HIS A 224 21.05 11.93 11.57
CA HIS A 224 22.12 12.25 10.63
C HIS A 224 22.65 10.95 10.03
N ILE A 225 22.56 10.85 8.71
CA ILE A 225 23.17 9.75 7.97
C ILE A 225 24.60 10.14 7.64
N GLU A 226 25.55 9.39 8.16
CA GLU A 226 26.95 9.57 7.79
C GLU A 226 27.17 9.13 6.34
N GLU A 227 27.82 9.99 5.56
CA GLU A 227 28.24 9.62 4.21
C GLU A 227 29.28 8.49 4.28
N LYS A 228 28.90 7.32 3.80
CA LYS A 228 29.75 6.13 3.75
C LYS A 228 29.80 5.61 2.31
N PRO A 229 30.96 5.20 1.81
CA PRO A 229 31.03 4.50 0.54
C PRO A 229 30.09 3.28 0.53
N GLY A 230 29.25 3.19 -0.48
CA GLY A 230 28.29 2.09 -0.61
C GLY A 230 27.01 2.22 0.25
N TYR A 231 26.81 3.33 0.97
CA TYR A 231 25.52 3.58 1.63
C TYR A 231 24.40 3.67 0.58
N HIS A 232 23.27 3.08 0.90
CA HIS A 232 22.02 3.23 0.14
C HIS A 232 20.84 3.08 1.09
N PHE A 233 19.89 4.00 1.03
CA PHE A 233 18.78 4.05 1.98
C PHE A 233 17.89 2.79 1.93
N MET A 234 17.68 2.20 0.75
CA MET A 234 16.90 0.96 0.64
C MET A 234 17.50 -0.17 1.48
N THR A 235 18.85 -0.31 1.50
CA THR A 235 19.54 -1.32 2.32
C THR A 235 19.45 -0.97 3.80
N ASP A 236 19.74 0.28 4.18
CA ASP A 236 19.68 0.75 5.56
C ASP A 236 18.27 0.56 6.17
N MET A 237 17.24 0.96 5.44
CA MET A 237 15.85 0.78 5.85
C MET A 237 15.49 -0.70 6.04
N THR A 238 15.96 -1.57 5.15
CA THR A 238 15.74 -3.02 5.25
C THR A 238 16.44 -3.61 6.47
N ASP A 239 17.68 -3.17 6.76
CA ASP A 239 18.40 -3.57 7.97
C ASP A 239 17.64 -3.18 9.23
N LYS A 240 17.05 -1.97 9.28
CA LYS A 240 16.22 -1.51 10.40
C LYS A 240 14.92 -2.30 10.56
N ALA A 241 14.30 -2.72 9.46
CA ALA A 241 13.12 -3.58 9.51
C ALA A 241 13.47 -4.99 10.02
N ILE A 242 14.59 -5.55 9.59
CA ILE A 242 15.11 -6.84 10.05
C ILE A 242 15.44 -6.77 11.56
N GLU A 243 16.19 -5.75 11.99
CA GLU A 243 16.53 -5.52 13.40
C GLU A 243 15.26 -5.45 14.26
N TRP A 244 14.27 -4.71 13.82
CA TRP A 244 13.01 -4.56 14.54
C TRP A 244 12.26 -5.88 14.69
N VAL A 245 12.05 -6.64 13.61
CA VAL A 245 11.29 -7.89 13.68
C VAL A 245 12.00 -8.96 14.51
N GLN A 246 13.33 -9.01 14.46
CA GLN A 246 14.14 -9.90 15.31
C GLN A 246 13.98 -9.54 16.78
N SER A 247 14.03 -8.25 17.12
CA SER A 247 13.84 -7.75 18.48
C SER A 247 12.42 -8.06 19.00
N GLU A 248 11.39 -7.73 18.23
CA GLU A 248 9.99 -7.98 18.62
C GLU A 248 9.73 -9.46 18.87
N LYS A 249 10.21 -10.33 18.00
CA LYS A 249 9.99 -11.78 18.16
C LYS A 249 10.85 -12.43 19.25
N SER A 250 11.95 -11.80 19.62
CA SER A 250 12.76 -12.25 20.78
C SER A 250 12.11 -11.85 22.10
N LEU A 251 11.53 -10.63 22.17
CA LEU A 251 10.96 -10.09 23.40
C LEU A 251 9.50 -10.50 23.61
N THR A 252 8.71 -10.57 22.56
CA THR A 252 7.27 -10.87 22.59
C THR A 252 6.89 -11.87 21.49
N PRO A 253 7.32 -13.15 21.60
CA PRO A 253 7.21 -14.14 20.51
C PRO A 253 5.75 -14.36 20.05
N ASP A 254 4.79 -14.29 20.98
CA ASP A 254 3.36 -14.55 20.71
C ASP A 254 2.59 -13.32 20.24
N LYS A 255 3.17 -12.10 20.34
CA LYS A 255 2.50 -10.86 19.92
C LYS A 255 2.58 -10.75 18.41
N PRO A 256 1.43 -10.68 17.69
CA PRO A 256 1.48 -10.46 16.25
C PRO A 256 1.98 -9.05 15.93
N PHE A 257 2.58 -8.89 14.75
CA PHE A 257 3.00 -7.58 14.27
C PHE A 257 2.21 -7.14 13.03
N PHE A 258 2.11 -5.84 12.84
CA PHE A 258 1.77 -5.16 11.61
C PHE A 258 2.96 -4.34 11.15
N MET A 259 3.51 -4.68 9.99
CA MET A 259 4.60 -3.95 9.36
C MET A 259 4.12 -3.35 8.04
N TYR A 260 4.30 -2.04 7.88
CA TYR A 260 4.14 -1.31 6.64
C TYR A 260 5.53 -1.00 6.08
N PHE A 261 5.93 -1.74 5.04
CA PHE A 261 7.21 -1.62 4.37
C PHE A 261 7.00 -0.96 3.02
N ALA A 262 7.27 0.35 2.95
CA ALA A 262 6.98 1.19 1.81
C ALA A 262 8.26 1.91 1.35
N PRO A 263 9.16 1.23 0.60
CA PRO A 263 10.36 1.87 0.10
C PRO A 263 10.02 3.05 -0.82
N GLY A 264 10.94 4.01 -0.94
CA GLY A 264 10.84 5.06 -1.94
C GLY A 264 11.06 4.53 -3.37
N ALA A 265 11.56 3.32 -3.52
CA ALA A 265 11.68 2.67 -4.82
C ALA A 265 10.27 2.28 -5.34
N THR A 266 9.93 2.56 -6.59
CA THR A 266 10.77 3.02 -7.69
C THR A 266 10.53 4.50 -8.06
N HIS A 267 10.03 5.31 -7.13
CA HIS A 267 9.88 6.76 -7.32
C HIS A 267 11.24 7.41 -7.63
N ALA A 268 11.24 8.45 -8.43
CA ALA A 268 12.42 9.27 -8.63
C ALA A 268 12.85 9.95 -7.30
N PRO A 269 14.13 10.26 -7.14
CA PRO A 269 15.23 9.99 -8.07
C PRO A 269 15.52 8.49 -8.20
N HIS A 270 15.70 8.02 -9.43
CA HIS A 270 16.04 6.62 -9.67
C HIS A 270 17.51 6.39 -9.32
N HIS A 271 17.78 6.11 -8.06
CA HIS A 271 19.11 5.89 -7.51
C HIS A 271 19.36 4.40 -7.27
N VAL A 272 20.45 3.87 -7.81
CA VAL A 272 20.79 2.45 -7.67
C VAL A 272 22.30 2.24 -7.92
N PRO A 273 22.95 1.27 -7.24
CA PRO A 273 24.36 0.96 -7.48
C PRO A 273 24.64 0.55 -8.93
N LYS A 274 25.79 1.01 -9.48
CA LYS A 274 26.15 0.86 -10.91
C LYS A 274 26.19 -0.60 -11.38
N GLU A 275 26.55 -1.53 -10.52
CA GLU A 275 26.59 -2.97 -10.82
C GLU A 275 25.19 -3.53 -11.12
N TRP A 276 24.12 -2.96 -10.55
CA TRP A 276 22.75 -3.35 -10.86
C TRP A 276 22.34 -2.82 -12.24
N ILE A 277 22.70 -1.59 -12.57
CA ILE A 277 22.42 -1.00 -13.87
C ILE A 277 23.10 -1.81 -14.99
N ALA A 278 24.31 -2.31 -14.74
CA ALA A 278 25.05 -3.11 -15.70
C ALA A 278 24.33 -4.38 -16.16
N LYS A 279 23.46 -4.95 -15.31
CA LYS A 279 22.63 -6.12 -15.64
C LYS A 279 21.64 -5.86 -16.78
N TYR A 280 21.21 -4.60 -16.93
CA TYR A 280 20.19 -4.20 -17.90
C TYR A 280 20.74 -3.58 -19.18
N LYS A 281 22.07 -3.50 -19.31
CA LYS A 281 22.71 -2.87 -20.47
C LYS A 281 22.19 -3.41 -21.79
N GLY A 282 21.63 -2.52 -22.61
CA GLY A 282 21.11 -2.82 -23.95
C GLY A 282 19.73 -3.50 -23.97
N GLN A 283 19.11 -3.78 -22.82
CA GLN A 283 17.83 -4.47 -22.77
C GLN A 283 16.64 -3.60 -23.19
N PHE A 284 16.85 -2.30 -23.38
CA PHE A 284 15.80 -1.35 -23.75
C PHE A 284 16.04 -0.63 -25.09
N ASP A 285 17.08 -1.03 -25.82
CA ASP A 285 17.45 -0.43 -27.12
C ASP A 285 16.34 -0.58 -28.18
N GLN A 286 15.48 -1.63 -28.07
CA GLN A 286 14.32 -1.85 -28.95
C GLN A 286 13.18 -0.86 -28.70
N GLY A 287 13.22 -0.08 -27.62
CA GLY A 287 12.30 0.99 -27.28
C GLY A 287 10.94 0.57 -26.73
N TRP A 288 10.20 1.57 -26.28
CA TRP A 288 8.95 1.38 -25.54
C TRP A 288 7.83 0.73 -26.36
N ASP A 289 7.73 0.97 -27.67
CA ASP A 289 6.67 0.36 -28.47
C ASP A 289 6.85 -1.17 -28.52
N LYS A 290 8.09 -1.62 -28.73
CA LYS A 290 8.42 -3.05 -28.77
C LYS A 290 8.31 -3.70 -27.39
N VAL A 291 8.74 -2.98 -26.33
CA VAL A 291 8.59 -3.46 -24.95
C VAL A 291 7.11 -3.64 -24.60
N ARG A 292 6.21 -2.72 -25.00
CA ARG A 292 4.75 -2.85 -24.81
C ARG A 292 4.21 -4.12 -25.46
N GLU A 293 4.57 -4.40 -26.73
CA GLU A 293 4.17 -5.63 -27.43
C GLU A 293 4.65 -6.88 -26.68
N GLN A 294 5.93 -6.93 -26.33
CA GLN A 294 6.53 -8.06 -25.63
C GLN A 294 5.92 -8.28 -24.24
N THR A 295 5.63 -7.21 -23.52
CA THR A 295 4.97 -7.26 -22.21
C THR A 295 3.56 -7.83 -22.34
N LEU A 296 2.75 -7.34 -23.30
CA LEU A 296 1.41 -7.88 -23.53
C LEU A 296 1.43 -9.39 -23.83
N GLU A 297 2.36 -9.85 -24.66
CA GLU A 297 2.47 -11.28 -24.97
C GLU A 297 2.85 -12.11 -23.72
N ARG A 298 3.75 -11.60 -22.85
CA ARG A 298 4.07 -12.26 -21.57
C ARG A 298 2.86 -12.24 -20.63
N GLN A 299 2.10 -11.14 -20.55
CA GLN A 299 0.89 -11.01 -19.75
C GLN A 299 -0.18 -12.02 -20.15
N LYS A 300 -0.41 -12.20 -21.46
CA LYS A 300 -1.33 -13.22 -22.00
C LYS A 300 -0.87 -14.63 -21.62
N LYS A 301 0.43 -14.91 -21.77
CA LYS A 301 1.01 -16.22 -21.43
C LYS A 301 0.90 -16.53 -19.94
N LEU A 302 1.05 -15.54 -19.08
CA LEU A 302 0.85 -15.66 -17.62
C LEU A 302 -0.63 -15.75 -17.24
N GLY A 303 -1.55 -15.35 -18.12
CA GLY A 303 -2.98 -15.28 -17.84
C GLY A 303 -3.40 -14.08 -16.99
N VAL A 304 -2.50 -13.12 -16.73
CA VAL A 304 -2.82 -11.90 -15.95
C VAL A 304 -3.69 -10.91 -16.73
N VAL A 305 -3.80 -11.11 -18.05
CA VAL A 305 -4.81 -10.47 -18.90
C VAL A 305 -5.46 -11.52 -19.80
N PRO A 306 -6.70 -11.34 -20.27
CA PRO A 306 -7.35 -12.23 -21.24
C PRO A 306 -6.52 -12.41 -22.53
N ALA A 307 -6.59 -13.58 -23.16
CA ALA A 307 -5.82 -13.90 -24.36
C ALA A 307 -6.15 -13.00 -25.55
N ASP A 308 -7.37 -12.47 -25.63
CA ASP A 308 -7.85 -11.57 -26.67
C ASP A 308 -7.59 -10.07 -26.37
N THR A 309 -6.93 -9.75 -25.26
CA THR A 309 -6.58 -8.38 -24.89
C THR A 309 -5.79 -7.71 -26.00
N LYS A 310 -6.19 -6.50 -26.32
CA LYS A 310 -5.49 -5.65 -27.31
C LYS A 310 -4.74 -4.55 -26.57
N LEU A 311 -3.56 -4.24 -27.11
CA LEU A 311 -2.78 -3.11 -26.63
C LEU A 311 -3.55 -1.80 -26.82
N ALA A 312 -3.75 -1.05 -25.74
CA ALA A 312 -4.39 0.27 -25.85
C ALA A 312 -3.49 1.25 -26.63
N PRO A 313 -4.05 2.14 -27.45
CA PRO A 313 -3.25 3.12 -28.17
C PRO A 313 -2.56 4.08 -27.17
N LYS A 314 -1.32 4.47 -27.51
CA LYS A 314 -0.61 5.51 -26.76
C LYS A 314 -1.35 6.85 -26.86
N PRO A 315 -1.23 7.75 -25.86
CA PRO A 315 -1.57 9.15 -26.03
C PRO A 315 -0.84 9.76 -27.23
N ALA A 316 -1.55 10.58 -28.02
CA ALA A 316 -1.01 11.11 -29.28
C ALA A 316 0.26 11.97 -29.11
N ALA A 317 0.51 12.50 -27.92
CA ALA A 317 1.72 13.26 -27.62
C ALA A 317 2.98 12.38 -27.52
N ILE A 318 2.83 11.08 -27.22
CA ILE A 318 3.97 10.16 -27.11
C ILE A 318 4.42 9.73 -28.49
N LYS A 319 5.61 10.17 -28.91
CA LYS A 319 6.22 9.78 -30.19
C LYS A 319 6.38 8.27 -30.28
N ASP A 320 6.35 7.75 -31.50
CA ASP A 320 6.84 6.40 -31.77
C ASP A 320 8.35 6.35 -31.55
N TRP A 321 8.85 5.25 -31.02
CA TRP A 321 10.29 5.10 -30.74
C TRP A 321 11.14 5.33 -31.99
N GLU A 322 10.67 4.84 -33.13
CA GLU A 322 11.42 4.98 -34.39
C GLU A 322 11.48 6.43 -34.89
N ALA A 323 10.60 7.31 -34.44
CA ALA A 323 10.63 8.73 -34.78
C ALA A 323 11.60 9.56 -33.91
N LEU A 324 12.24 8.94 -32.92
CA LEU A 324 13.23 9.59 -32.04
C LEU A 324 14.60 9.67 -32.73
N SER A 325 15.37 10.71 -32.39
CA SER A 325 16.77 10.82 -32.74
C SER A 325 17.63 9.74 -32.09
N ALA A 326 18.84 9.52 -32.57
CA ALA A 326 19.79 8.59 -31.98
C ALA A 326 20.15 8.97 -30.52
N ASP A 327 20.23 10.26 -30.24
CA ASP A 327 20.54 10.80 -28.92
C ASP A 327 19.39 10.61 -27.94
N GLU A 328 18.13 10.87 -28.35
CA GLU A 328 16.94 10.58 -27.56
C GLU A 328 16.88 9.08 -27.25
N LYS A 329 17.04 8.19 -28.25
CA LYS A 329 17.03 6.73 -28.07
C LYS A 329 18.08 6.28 -27.05
N ARG A 330 19.32 6.77 -27.18
CA ARG A 330 20.43 6.44 -26.29
C ARG A 330 20.14 6.85 -24.85
N LEU A 331 19.69 8.08 -24.63
CA LEU A 331 19.39 8.61 -23.32
C LEU A 331 18.21 7.85 -22.67
N PHE A 332 17.12 7.71 -23.39
CA PHE A 332 15.90 7.11 -22.86
C PHE A 332 16.07 5.62 -22.55
N ALA A 333 16.81 4.87 -23.40
CA ALA A 333 17.14 3.49 -23.11
C ALA A 333 17.95 3.37 -21.82
N ARG A 334 18.96 4.22 -21.63
CA ARG A 334 19.79 4.24 -20.43
C ARG A 334 18.99 4.54 -19.17
N GLN A 335 18.05 5.49 -19.22
CA GLN A 335 17.22 5.81 -18.07
C GLN A 335 16.27 4.67 -17.67
N MET A 336 15.76 3.92 -18.64
CA MET A 336 14.95 2.74 -18.35
C MET A 336 15.80 1.59 -17.77
N GLU A 337 17.07 1.46 -18.17
CA GLU A 337 18.01 0.53 -17.53
C GLU A 337 18.19 0.86 -16.04
N VAL A 338 18.33 2.15 -15.70
CA VAL A 338 18.46 2.62 -14.31
C VAL A 338 17.20 2.31 -13.51
N PHE A 339 16.02 2.61 -14.05
CA PHE A 339 14.74 2.31 -13.40
C PHE A 339 14.57 0.82 -13.14
N ALA A 340 14.82 -0.01 -14.15
CA ALA A 340 14.68 -1.47 -14.03
C ALA A 340 15.64 -2.04 -12.98
N ALA A 341 16.86 -1.54 -12.95
CA ALA A 341 17.85 -1.89 -11.95
C ALA A 341 17.41 -1.49 -10.53
N PHE A 342 16.79 -0.33 -10.37
CA PHE A 342 16.28 0.13 -9.08
C PHE A 342 15.13 -0.75 -8.57
N GLY A 343 14.22 -1.17 -9.46
CA GLY A 343 13.16 -2.11 -9.11
C GLY A 343 13.69 -3.49 -8.70
N GLU A 344 14.67 -4.04 -9.44
CA GLU A 344 15.29 -5.33 -9.08
C GLU A 344 16.08 -5.23 -7.77
N TYR A 345 16.78 -4.11 -7.53
CA TYR A 345 17.50 -3.88 -6.29
C TYR A 345 16.53 -3.85 -5.08
N ALA A 346 15.41 -3.14 -5.23
CA ALA A 346 14.39 -3.12 -4.19
C ALA A 346 13.82 -4.52 -3.90
N ASP A 347 13.56 -5.33 -4.93
CA ASP A 347 13.09 -6.71 -4.79
C ASP A 347 14.12 -7.59 -4.05
N ALA A 348 15.43 -7.40 -4.33
CA ALA A 348 16.50 -8.13 -3.67
C ALA A 348 16.63 -7.75 -2.17
N GLU A 349 16.48 -6.49 -1.82
CA GLU A 349 16.49 -6.04 -0.43
C GLU A 349 15.26 -6.59 0.33
N ILE A 350 14.09 -6.59 -0.30
CA ILE A 350 12.87 -7.18 0.26
C ILE A 350 13.06 -8.70 0.49
N ALA A 351 13.80 -9.39 -0.39
CA ALA A 351 14.12 -10.81 -0.20
C ALA A 351 14.82 -11.08 1.13
N ARG A 352 15.69 -10.17 1.60
CA ARG A 352 16.40 -10.30 2.89
C ARG A 352 15.42 -10.26 4.06
N LEU A 353 14.42 -9.38 4.01
CA LEU A 353 13.35 -9.34 5.02
C LEU A 353 12.54 -10.65 5.04
N PHE A 354 12.17 -11.18 3.86
CA PHE A 354 11.46 -12.47 3.79
C PHE A 354 12.30 -13.63 4.28
N ALA A 355 13.60 -13.66 3.97
CA ALA A 355 14.51 -14.67 4.51
C ALA A 355 14.53 -14.63 6.05
N THR A 356 14.63 -13.45 6.63
CA THR A 356 14.59 -13.29 8.09
C THR A 356 13.27 -13.77 8.69
N LEU A 357 12.12 -13.42 8.10
CA LEU A 357 10.81 -13.91 8.58
C LEU A 357 10.70 -15.43 8.51
N LYS A 358 11.26 -16.03 7.47
CA LYS A 358 11.33 -17.49 7.33
C LYS A 358 12.23 -18.12 8.39
N ASP A 359 13.42 -17.59 8.61
CA ASP A 359 14.39 -18.10 9.60
C ASP A 359 13.85 -17.98 11.03
N LEU A 360 13.06 -16.96 11.32
CA LEU A 360 12.34 -16.79 12.58
C LEU A 360 11.08 -17.67 12.69
N GLY A 361 10.74 -18.46 11.66
CA GLY A 361 9.52 -19.27 11.63
C GLY A 361 8.22 -18.47 11.62
N GLN A 362 8.27 -17.19 11.22
CA GLN A 362 7.12 -16.29 11.23
C GLN A 362 6.37 -16.22 9.91
N LEU A 363 7.04 -16.54 8.79
CA LEU A 363 6.50 -16.34 7.45
C LEU A 363 5.20 -17.12 7.22
N ASP A 364 5.07 -18.33 7.74
CA ASP A 364 3.90 -19.18 7.53
C ASP A 364 2.60 -18.55 8.09
N ASN A 365 2.70 -17.83 9.21
CA ASN A 365 1.58 -17.10 9.82
C ASN A 365 1.64 -15.61 9.57
N THR A 366 2.26 -15.17 8.49
CA THR A 366 2.26 -13.77 8.05
C THR A 366 1.39 -13.62 6.81
N LEU A 367 0.33 -12.81 6.94
CA LEU A 367 -0.44 -12.32 5.78
C LEU A 367 0.39 -11.23 5.09
N VAL A 368 0.92 -11.57 3.93
CA VAL A 368 1.70 -10.68 3.07
C VAL A 368 0.79 -10.12 1.97
N LEU A 369 0.73 -8.80 1.86
CA LEU A 369 0.11 -8.08 0.75
C LEU A 369 1.21 -7.29 0.05
N PHE A 370 1.67 -7.78 -1.10
CA PHE A 370 2.70 -7.12 -1.90
C PHE A 370 2.01 -6.36 -3.03
N ILE A 371 1.91 -5.04 -2.88
CA ILE A 371 1.25 -4.13 -3.83
C ILE A 371 2.32 -3.55 -4.74
N ILE A 372 2.19 -3.83 -6.04
CA ILE A 372 3.15 -3.41 -7.06
C ILE A 372 2.66 -2.10 -7.66
N GLY A 373 3.09 -1.01 -7.05
CA GLY A 373 2.72 0.36 -7.38
C GLY A 373 1.53 0.89 -6.58
N ASP A 374 1.72 2.08 -6.02
CA ASP A 374 0.66 2.85 -5.35
C ASP A 374 -0.15 3.72 -6.32
N ASN A 375 0.29 3.79 -7.57
CA ASN A 375 -0.36 4.37 -8.74
C ASN A 375 0.26 3.76 -9.99
N GLY A 376 -0.19 4.14 -11.17
CA GLY A 376 0.49 3.79 -12.42
C GLY A 376 1.91 4.36 -12.50
N ALA A 377 2.67 3.92 -13.49
CA ALA A 377 4.02 4.40 -13.76
C ALA A 377 4.06 5.92 -13.91
N SER A 378 5.08 6.56 -13.37
CA SER A 378 5.18 8.03 -13.35
C SER A 378 5.66 8.62 -14.67
N ALA A 379 4.91 9.59 -15.19
CA ALA A 379 5.30 10.38 -16.36
C ALA A 379 5.87 11.76 -15.98
N GLU A 380 6.26 11.96 -14.72
CA GLU A 380 6.78 13.23 -14.20
C GLU A 380 8.17 13.59 -14.74
N GLY A 381 8.87 12.64 -15.36
CA GLY A 381 10.04 12.94 -16.18
C GLY A 381 9.74 13.72 -17.47
N GLY A 382 8.45 13.96 -17.77
CA GLY A 382 8.05 14.69 -18.97
C GLY A 382 8.40 13.97 -20.27
N MET A 383 8.37 14.71 -21.38
CA MET A 383 8.61 14.12 -22.70
C MET A 383 10.08 13.82 -22.95
N ASN A 384 10.97 14.63 -22.40
CA ASN A 384 12.41 14.59 -22.66
C ASN A 384 13.22 13.89 -21.57
N SER A 385 12.55 13.24 -20.58
CA SER A 385 13.21 12.77 -19.37
C SER A 385 13.89 13.89 -18.56
N LEU A 386 14.54 13.54 -17.45
CA LEU A 386 15.24 14.48 -16.59
C LEU A 386 16.52 13.86 -16.03
N PHE A 387 17.58 14.63 -15.95
CA PHE A 387 18.73 14.36 -15.12
C PHE A 387 18.53 14.90 -13.70
N ASN A 388 17.79 16.03 -13.58
CA ASN A 388 17.45 16.63 -12.30
C ASN A 388 15.93 16.95 -12.26
N GLU A 389 15.14 16.15 -11.54
CA GLU A 389 13.69 16.34 -11.51
C GLU A 389 13.24 17.66 -10.87
N MET A 390 14.10 18.35 -10.10
CA MET A 390 13.80 19.69 -9.61
C MET A 390 13.57 20.69 -10.76
N THR A 391 14.09 20.43 -11.94
CA THR A 391 13.82 21.23 -13.14
C THR A 391 12.35 21.14 -13.56
N TYR A 392 11.72 19.96 -13.43
CA TYR A 392 10.31 19.76 -13.69
C TYR A 392 9.42 20.62 -12.76
N PHE A 393 9.69 20.54 -11.44
CA PHE A 393 8.92 21.30 -10.45
C PHE A 393 9.08 22.82 -10.59
N ASN A 394 10.18 23.26 -11.16
CA ASN A 394 10.47 24.68 -11.42
C ASN A 394 10.14 25.13 -12.85
N ALA A 395 9.57 24.26 -13.67
CA ALA A 395 9.25 24.52 -15.09
C ALA A 395 10.47 24.99 -15.91
N VAL A 396 11.65 24.45 -15.62
CA VAL A 396 12.91 24.72 -16.32
C VAL A 396 13.12 23.60 -17.35
N PRO A 397 13.22 23.89 -18.66
CA PRO A 397 13.55 22.88 -19.65
C PRO A 397 14.93 22.28 -19.44
N GLU A 398 15.06 20.97 -19.60
CA GLU A 398 16.33 20.26 -19.55
C GLU A 398 16.61 19.63 -20.91
N PRO A 399 17.50 20.25 -21.75
CA PRO A 399 17.78 19.77 -23.08
C PRO A 399 18.44 18.39 -23.09
N ILE A 400 18.15 17.58 -24.10
CA ILE A 400 18.72 16.23 -24.30
C ILE A 400 20.25 16.27 -24.30
N GLU A 401 20.84 17.27 -24.97
CA GLU A 401 22.29 17.44 -25.10
C GLU A 401 22.97 17.67 -23.74
N GLU A 402 22.28 18.37 -22.82
CA GLU A 402 22.80 18.58 -21.47
C GLU A 402 22.73 17.28 -20.65
N GLN A 403 21.61 16.57 -20.69
CA GLN A 403 21.46 15.29 -20.00
C GLN A 403 22.47 14.24 -20.47
N LEU A 404 22.78 14.22 -21.78
CA LEU A 404 23.74 13.28 -22.35
C LEU A 404 25.17 13.47 -21.83
N LYS A 405 25.55 14.67 -21.36
CA LYS A 405 26.84 14.90 -20.71
C LYS A 405 26.99 14.13 -19.40
N HIS A 406 25.86 13.75 -18.79
CA HIS A 406 25.74 13.07 -17.52
C HIS A 406 25.17 11.65 -17.62
N ILE A 407 25.17 11.05 -18.81
CA ILE A 407 24.56 9.73 -19.04
C ILE A 407 25.16 8.62 -18.17
N ASP A 408 26.46 8.74 -17.83
CA ASP A 408 27.17 7.78 -16.97
C ASP A 408 27.00 8.07 -15.47
N ASP A 409 26.40 9.22 -15.12
CA ASP A 409 26.08 9.63 -13.75
C ASP A 409 24.66 9.24 -13.35
N LEU A 410 23.83 8.82 -14.32
CA LEU A 410 22.46 8.38 -14.07
C LEU A 410 22.43 7.22 -13.07
N GLY A 411 21.57 7.33 -12.06
CA GLY A 411 21.46 6.38 -10.93
C GLY A 411 22.45 6.65 -9.79
N GLY A 412 23.44 7.55 -10.01
CA GLY A 412 24.46 7.92 -9.03
C GLY A 412 24.06 9.15 -8.19
N GLN A 413 24.99 9.57 -7.34
CA GLN A 413 24.81 10.67 -6.37
C GLN A 413 24.64 12.06 -7.00
N LEU A 414 25.06 12.25 -8.26
CA LEU A 414 25.05 13.56 -8.92
C LEU A 414 23.71 13.88 -9.59
N GLY A 415 22.90 12.87 -9.88
CA GLY A 415 21.64 13.01 -10.59
C GLY A 415 20.44 12.79 -9.70
N HIS A 416 19.35 13.50 -10.00
CA HIS A 416 18.00 13.22 -9.50
C HIS A 416 17.14 12.84 -10.71
N ASN A 417 17.48 11.73 -11.36
CA ASN A 417 16.99 11.40 -12.68
C ASN A 417 15.61 10.72 -12.69
N HIS A 418 14.87 11.01 -13.75
CA HIS A 418 13.60 10.39 -14.06
C HIS A 418 13.51 10.04 -15.55
N TYR A 419 12.89 8.90 -15.90
CA TYR A 419 12.71 8.49 -17.29
C TYR A 419 11.63 9.30 -18.02
N SER A 420 11.58 9.22 -19.36
CA SER A 420 10.59 9.91 -20.19
C SER A 420 9.19 9.30 -20.09
N ALA A 421 8.15 10.12 -20.33
CA ALA A 421 6.75 9.71 -20.34
C ALA A 421 6.45 8.53 -21.28
N GLY A 422 7.25 8.30 -22.33
CA GLY A 422 7.12 7.12 -23.19
C GLY A 422 7.32 5.81 -22.45
N TRP A 423 8.27 5.77 -21.52
CA TRP A 423 8.51 4.61 -20.65
C TRP A 423 7.40 4.43 -19.60
N ALA A 424 6.86 5.53 -19.08
CA ALA A 424 5.72 5.45 -18.17
C ALA A 424 4.51 4.78 -18.85
N VAL A 425 4.16 5.21 -20.08
CA VAL A 425 3.07 4.58 -20.86
C VAL A 425 3.38 3.11 -21.15
N ALA A 426 4.64 2.76 -21.40
CA ALA A 426 5.03 1.35 -21.54
C ALA A 426 4.90 0.57 -20.23
N GLY A 427 5.19 1.22 -19.12
CA GLY A 427 5.07 0.64 -17.79
C GLY A 427 3.66 0.26 -17.38
N ASP A 428 2.65 0.88 -17.96
CA ASP A 428 1.24 0.61 -17.67
C ASP A 428 0.57 -0.36 -18.67
N THR A 429 1.37 -1.05 -19.48
CA THR A 429 0.87 -2.04 -20.46
C THR A 429 -0.05 -3.08 -19.76
N PRO A 430 -1.23 -3.42 -20.37
CA PRO A 430 -1.69 -3.11 -21.72
C PRO A 430 -2.51 -1.81 -21.82
N PHE A 431 -2.63 -1.07 -20.75
CA PHE A 431 -3.47 0.12 -20.62
C PHE A 431 -2.85 1.34 -21.31
N THR A 432 -3.55 2.46 -21.23
CA THR A 432 -3.08 3.77 -21.67
C THR A 432 -3.12 4.75 -20.51
N TRP A 433 -2.40 5.86 -20.64
CA TRP A 433 -2.18 6.82 -19.59
C TRP A 433 -1.32 6.27 -18.45
N THR A 434 -1.12 7.07 -17.39
CA THR A 434 -0.11 6.86 -16.36
C THR A 434 -0.59 7.44 -15.02
N LYS A 435 0.24 7.43 -13.99
CA LYS A 435 0.09 8.19 -12.73
C LYS A 435 -0.61 9.54 -13.00
N GLN A 436 -1.43 10.02 -12.09
CA GLN A 436 -2.28 11.22 -12.13
C GLN A 436 -3.57 11.10 -12.98
N VAL A 437 -3.70 10.12 -13.85
CA VAL A 437 -4.90 9.98 -14.71
C VAL A 437 -5.86 8.95 -14.12
N ALA A 438 -6.63 9.40 -13.11
CA ALA A 438 -7.55 8.55 -12.36
C ALA A 438 -8.71 7.98 -13.19
N SER A 439 -8.97 8.53 -14.36
CA SER A 439 -10.01 8.07 -15.29
C SER A 439 -9.57 6.92 -16.20
N SER A 440 -8.33 6.43 -16.04
CA SER A 440 -7.75 5.36 -16.87
C SER A 440 -7.07 4.29 -16.02
N TYR A 441 -7.14 3.06 -16.45
CA TYR A 441 -6.46 1.95 -15.80
C TYR A 441 -4.93 2.07 -15.82
N GLY A 442 -4.32 2.81 -16.75
CA GLY A 442 -2.89 3.12 -16.66
C GLY A 442 -2.52 3.98 -15.44
N GLY A 443 -3.48 4.74 -14.89
CA GLY A 443 -3.25 5.49 -13.65
C GLY A 443 -3.62 4.74 -12.38
N THR A 444 -4.55 3.77 -12.47
CA THR A 444 -5.21 3.21 -11.28
C THR A 444 -5.09 1.70 -11.13
N ARG A 445 -4.81 0.94 -12.18
CA ARG A 445 -4.73 -0.52 -12.09
C ARG A 445 -3.30 -0.97 -11.83
N ASN A 446 -3.12 -1.64 -10.70
CA ASN A 446 -1.84 -2.18 -10.25
C ASN A 446 -1.96 -3.69 -10.01
N GLY A 447 -0.82 -4.38 -9.93
CA GLY A 447 -0.76 -5.77 -9.54
C GLY A 447 -0.63 -5.90 -8.02
N MET A 448 -1.30 -6.89 -7.44
CA MET A 448 -1.08 -7.26 -6.05
C MET A 448 -0.84 -8.76 -5.94
N VAL A 449 0.15 -9.14 -5.10
CA VAL A 449 0.40 -10.54 -4.73
C VAL A 449 0.04 -10.71 -3.26
N VAL A 450 -0.73 -11.77 -2.97
CA VAL A 450 -1.08 -12.17 -1.59
C VAL A 450 -0.47 -13.52 -1.28
N SER A 451 0.23 -13.61 -0.16
CA SER A 451 0.77 -14.85 0.38
C SER A 451 0.45 -14.97 1.87
N TRP A 452 -0.06 -16.11 2.28
CA TRP A 452 -0.34 -16.42 3.68
C TRP A 452 -0.43 -17.94 3.85
N PRO A 453 0.69 -18.66 3.95
CA PRO A 453 0.72 -20.12 3.92
C PRO A 453 -0.25 -20.80 4.90
N LYS A 454 -0.44 -20.25 6.10
CA LYS A 454 -1.36 -20.81 7.10
C LYS A 454 -2.85 -20.56 6.80
N GLY A 455 -3.20 -19.45 6.16
CA GLY A 455 -4.59 -19.05 5.90
C GLY A 455 -5.03 -19.22 4.45
N LEU A 456 -4.09 -19.47 3.53
CA LEU A 456 -4.33 -19.55 2.10
C LEU A 456 -4.04 -20.98 1.59
N HIS A 457 -5.06 -21.64 1.07
CA HIS A 457 -4.91 -22.99 0.52
C HIS A 457 -4.59 -22.99 -0.99
N ALA A 458 -5.08 -21.99 -1.70
CA ALA A 458 -4.84 -21.80 -3.13
C ALA A 458 -3.40 -21.30 -3.36
N LYS A 459 -2.73 -21.83 -4.41
CA LYS A 459 -1.35 -21.47 -4.76
C LYS A 459 -1.21 -21.27 -6.26
N ASN A 460 -0.41 -20.28 -6.65
CA ASN A 460 -0.14 -19.94 -8.05
C ASN A 460 -1.40 -19.71 -8.88
N GLU A 461 -2.41 -19.12 -8.26
CA GLU A 461 -3.68 -18.81 -8.91
C GLU A 461 -3.86 -17.30 -9.12
N ILE A 462 -4.73 -16.95 -10.07
CA ILE A 462 -5.12 -15.57 -10.33
C ILE A 462 -6.50 -15.33 -9.74
N ARG A 463 -6.69 -14.13 -9.18
CA ARG A 463 -7.97 -13.59 -8.74
C ARG A 463 -8.32 -12.39 -9.61
N SER A 464 -9.44 -12.52 -10.34
CA SER A 464 -9.93 -11.51 -11.27
C SER A 464 -11.21 -10.83 -10.80
N GLN A 465 -11.55 -10.95 -9.52
CA GLN A 465 -12.55 -10.09 -8.91
C GLN A 465 -12.00 -8.68 -8.80
N TRP A 466 -12.85 -7.70 -9.03
CA TRP A 466 -12.47 -6.30 -8.97
C TRP A 466 -12.25 -5.86 -7.51
N HIS A 467 -11.15 -5.21 -7.23
CA HIS A 467 -10.78 -4.71 -5.91
C HIS A 467 -10.16 -3.32 -5.99
N HIS A 468 -10.27 -2.60 -4.87
CA HIS A 468 -9.66 -1.30 -4.69
C HIS A 468 -8.79 -1.28 -3.43
N VAL A 469 -7.83 -0.41 -3.36
CA VAL A 469 -6.90 -0.27 -2.23
C VAL A 469 -7.60 -0.10 -0.87
N ILE A 470 -8.82 0.48 -0.84
CA ILE A 470 -9.62 0.59 0.39
C ILE A 470 -10.09 -0.76 0.95
N ASP A 471 -10.05 -1.83 0.16
CA ASP A 471 -10.48 -3.17 0.56
C ASP A 471 -9.43 -3.87 1.44
N VAL A 472 -8.21 -3.37 1.47
CA VAL A 472 -7.09 -3.97 2.23
C VAL A 472 -7.34 -3.88 3.74
N ALA A 473 -7.73 -2.73 4.26
CA ALA A 473 -7.93 -2.54 5.70
C ALA A 473 -9.02 -3.46 6.27
N PRO A 474 -10.25 -3.56 5.71
CA PRO A 474 -11.25 -4.51 6.20
C PRO A 474 -10.84 -5.97 6.02
N THR A 475 -10.04 -6.31 4.99
CA THR A 475 -9.49 -7.66 4.82
C THR A 475 -8.54 -8.03 5.96
N ILE A 476 -7.67 -7.12 6.36
CA ILE A 476 -6.74 -7.34 7.48
C ILE A 476 -7.49 -7.46 8.79
N LEU A 477 -8.50 -6.61 9.05
CA LEU A 477 -9.32 -6.70 10.26
C LEU A 477 -10.04 -8.05 10.32
N GLU A 478 -10.66 -8.50 9.24
CA GLU A 478 -11.33 -9.80 9.18
C GLU A 478 -10.36 -10.97 9.37
N ALA A 479 -9.19 -10.95 8.70
CA ALA A 479 -8.15 -11.97 8.86
C ALA A 479 -7.61 -12.05 10.30
N ALA A 480 -7.58 -10.92 10.99
CA ALA A 480 -7.19 -10.81 12.41
C ALA A 480 -8.30 -11.19 13.38
N GLY A 481 -9.53 -11.45 12.90
CA GLY A 481 -10.71 -11.69 13.75
C GLY A 481 -11.15 -10.46 14.53
N LEU A 482 -10.93 -9.27 13.98
CA LEU A 482 -11.25 -7.98 14.60
C LEU A 482 -12.47 -7.33 13.92
N PRO A 483 -13.42 -6.79 14.69
CA PRO A 483 -14.52 -6.01 14.14
C PRO A 483 -14.02 -4.62 13.70
N GLU A 484 -14.76 -3.99 12.81
CA GLU A 484 -14.60 -2.57 12.54
C GLU A 484 -14.92 -1.74 13.79
N PRO A 485 -14.02 -0.83 14.24
CA PRO A 485 -14.29 0.00 15.41
C PRO A 485 -15.28 1.13 15.08
N ARG A 486 -16.26 1.34 15.96
CA ARG A 486 -17.22 2.46 15.88
C ARG A 486 -16.69 3.74 16.53
N VAL A 487 -15.82 3.59 17.54
CA VAL A 487 -15.19 4.69 18.25
C VAL A 487 -13.71 4.38 18.43
N VAL A 488 -12.84 5.34 18.10
CA VAL A 488 -11.40 5.26 18.33
C VAL A 488 -10.94 6.53 19.04
N ASN A 489 -10.24 6.38 20.18
CA ASN A 489 -9.74 7.49 20.98
C ASN A 489 -10.83 8.54 21.31
N GLY A 490 -12.04 8.06 21.62
CA GLY A 490 -13.19 8.90 21.95
C GLY A 490 -13.89 9.55 20.75
N THR A 491 -13.42 9.34 19.52
CA THR A 491 -14.01 9.91 18.32
C THR A 491 -14.83 8.86 17.56
N PRO A 492 -16.14 9.12 17.29
CA PRO A 492 -16.94 8.29 16.40
C PRO A 492 -16.32 8.19 15.01
N GLN A 493 -16.28 6.99 14.45
CA GLN A 493 -15.63 6.73 13.18
C GLN A 493 -16.61 6.76 12.02
N ILE A 494 -16.18 7.36 10.90
CA ILE A 494 -16.82 7.17 9.60
C ILE A 494 -16.66 5.69 9.24
N PRO A 495 -17.73 4.99 8.81
CA PRO A 495 -17.62 3.58 8.41
C PRO A 495 -16.54 3.33 7.35
N ILE A 496 -15.88 2.18 7.42
CA ILE A 496 -14.99 1.70 6.38
C ILE A 496 -15.81 1.55 5.08
N GLN A 497 -15.26 2.03 3.98
CA GLN A 497 -15.95 2.02 2.67
C GLN A 497 -15.50 0.88 1.79
N GLY A 498 -14.34 0.30 2.09
CA GLY A 498 -13.85 -0.90 1.45
C GLY A 498 -14.62 -2.16 1.89
N VAL A 499 -14.48 -3.22 1.13
CA VAL A 499 -15.07 -4.54 1.39
C VAL A 499 -13.96 -5.58 1.50
N SER A 500 -14.09 -6.54 2.42
CA SER A 500 -13.07 -7.56 2.60
C SER A 500 -12.93 -8.45 1.37
N MET A 501 -11.68 -8.72 1.00
CA MET A 501 -11.27 -9.65 -0.07
C MET A 501 -11.10 -11.10 0.43
N LEU A 502 -11.26 -11.35 1.74
CA LEU A 502 -10.89 -12.63 2.36
C LEU A 502 -11.65 -13.82 1.75
N SER A 503 -12.92 -13.63 1.36
CA SER A 503 -13.72 -14.64 0.67
C SER A 503 -13.10 -15.10 -0.66
N HIS A 504 -12.36 -14.23 -1.34
CA HIS A 504 -11.71 -14.53 -2.62
C HIS A 504 -10.39 -15.29 -2.46
N PHE A 505 -9.81 -15.33 -1.26
CA PHE A 505 -8.51 -15.98 -1.05
C PHE A 505 -8.56 -17.47 -1.39
N ASN A 506 -9.59 -18.17 -0.94
CA ASN A 506 -9.73 -19.60 -1.14
C ASN A 506 -10.84 -20.01 -2.11
N ASP A 507 -11.56 -19.05 -2.69
CA ASP A 507 -12.61 -19.30 -3.69
C ASP A 507 -12.48 -18.34 -4.90
N ALA A 508 -11.92 -18.87 -5.97
CA ALA A 508 -11.78 -18.13 -7.24
C ALA A 508 -13.13 -17.78 -7.90
N LYS A 509 -14.23 -18.41 -7.47
CA LYS A 509 -15.58 -18.21 -8.01
C LYS A 509 -16.47 -17.39 -7.08
N ALA A 510 -15.96 -16.98 -5.92
CA ALA A 510 -16.71 -16.10 -5.04
C ALA A 510 -17.17 -14.85 -5.80
N PRO A 511 -18.41 -14.39 -5.57
CA PRO A 511 -18.96 -13.23 -6.28
C PRO A 511 -18.17 -11.97 -5.95
N GLU A 512 -18.06 -11.09 -6.93
CA GLU A 512 -17.44 -9.78 -6.76
C GLU A 512 -18.21 -8.95 -5.72
N ASN A 513 -17.49 -8.46 -4.71
CA ASN A 513 -18.06 -7.72 -3.59
C ASN A 513 -17.97 -6.21 -3.79
N HIS A 514 -16.93 -5.73 -4.50
CA HIS A 514 -16.71 -4.33 -4.77
C HIS A 514 -17.30 -3.98 -6.15
N ARG A 515 -18.51 -3.41 -6.16
CA ARG A 515 -19.28 -3.23 -7.40
C ARG A 515 -19.17 -1.86 -8.03
N THR A 516 -18.87 -0.83 -7.24
CA THR A 516 -18.84 0.55 -7.73
C THR A 516 -17.74 1.33 -7.03
N GLN A 517 -16.91 2.03 -7.81
CA GLN A 517 -15.84 2.89 -7.32
C GLN A 517 -15.77 4.17 -8.13
N TYR A 518 -15.69 5.30 -7.44
CA TYR A 518 -15.40 6.59 -8.02
C TYR A 518 -13.91 6.89 -7.95
N PHE A 519 -13.37 7.43 -9.03
CA PHE A 519 -11.99 7.89 -9.15
C PHE A 519 -11.96 9.37 -9.52
N GLU A 520 -11.07 10.12 -8.91
CA GLU A 520 -10.79 11.51 -9.29
C GLU A 520 -9.37 11.89 -8.92
N MET A 521 -8.67 12.58 -9.84
CA MET A 521 -7.39 13.20 -9.59
C MET A 521 -7.18 14.33 -10.62
N PHE A 522 -6.96 15.55 -10.12
CA PHE A 522 -6.71 16.72 -10.96
C PHE A 522 -7.77 16.95 -12.07
N GLY A 523 -9.03 16.65 -11.76
CA GLY A 523 -10.14 16.75 -12.71
C GLY A 523 -10.33 15.53 -13.62
N ASN A 524 -9.37 14.60 -13.69
CA ASN A 524 -9.54 13.33 -14.38
C ASN A 524 -10.47 12.43 -13.57
N ARG A 525 -11.71 12.27 -14.02
CA ARG A 525 -12.77 11.58 -13.29
C ARG A 525 -13.14 10.28 -13.94
N GLY A 526 -13.32 9.24 -13.13
CA GLY A 526 -13.79 7.95 -13.55
C GLY A 526 -14.79 7.33 -12.58
N VAL A 527 -15.66 6.48 -13.08
CA VAL A 527 -16.50 5.62 -12.28
C VAL A 527 -16.47 4.21 -12.85
N TYR A 528 -16.14 3.27 -11.99
CA TYR A 528 -16.31 1.83 -12.24
C TYR A 528 -17.67 1.39 -11.72
N SER A 529 -18.37 0.57 -12.47
CA SER A 529 -19.59 -0.10 -12.01
C SER A 529 -19.78 -1.42 -12.77
N GLU A 530 -19.78 -2.52 -12.05
CA GLU A 530 -20.11 -3.87 -12.55
C GLU A 530 -19.43 -4.25 -13.89
N GLY A 531 -18.12 -4.05 -13.98
CA GLY A 531 -17.31 -4.36 -15.17
C GLY A 531 -17.18 -3.22 -16.19
N TRP A 532 -17.79 -2.06 -15.94
CA TRP A 532 -17.70 -0.89 -16.80
C TRP A 532 -16.89 0.22 -16.17
N LEU A 533 -16.04 0.86 -16.94
CA LEU A 533 -15.36 2.09 -16.56
C LEU A 533 -15.76 3.21 -17.51
N ALA A 534 -16.36 4.26 -16.95
CA ALA A 534 -16.61 5.52 -17.65
C ALA A 534 -15.67 6.59 -17.09
N GLY A 535 -15.00 7.35 -17.97
CA GLY A 535 -14.04 8.34 -17.52
C GLY A 535 -13.85 9.49 -18.49
N THR A 536 -13.34 10.62 -17.97
CA THR A 536 -12.95 11.81 -18.72
C THR A 536 -11.51 12.18 -18.41
N VAL A 537 -10.71 12.47 -19.43
CA VAL A 537 -9.35 12.99 -19.28
C VAL A 537 -9.38 14.49 -19.58
N HIS A 538 -8.96 15.29 -18.61
CA HIS A 538 -8.89 16.74 -18.71
C HIS A 538 -7.47 17.26 -18.86
N ARG A 539 -6.50 16.53 -18.30
CA ARG A 539 -5.11 16.96 -18.24
C ARG A 539 -4.19 15.74 -18.39
N ALA A 540 -3.14 15.90 -19.18
CA ALA A 540 -2.05 14.92 -19.23
C ALA A 540 -0.99 15.22 -18.15
N PRO A 541 -0.32 14.22 -17.60
CA PRO A 541 0.70 14.42 -16.55
C PRO A 541 1.85 15.34 -16.98
N TRP A 542 2.28 15.25 -18.23
CA TRP A 542 3.34 16.09 -18.79
C TRP A 542 2.93 17.54 -19.07
N GLU A 543 1.66 17.90 -18.89
CA GLU A 543 1.16 19.27 -18.96
C GLU A 543 1.13 19.95 -17.57
N ALA A 544 1.61 19.28 -16.53
CA ALA A 544 1.46 19.71 -15.13
C ALA A 544 2.09 21.08 -14.83
N ASN A 545 3.17 21.42 -15.46
CA ASN A 545 3.92 22.65 -15.19
C ASN A 545 3.40 23.89 -15.91
N VAL A 546 2.40 23.75 -16.77
CA VAL A 546 1.69 24.92 -17.25
C VAL A 546 0.77 25.36 -16.11
N ARG A 547 1.17 26.34 -15.31
CA ARG A 547 0.25 27.20 -14.56
C ARG A 547 -0.63 27.93 -15.57
N ALA A 548 -1.52 27.21 -16.24
CA ALA A 548 -2.67 27.84 -16.81
C ALA A 548 -3.42 28.44 -15.61
N PRO A 549 -3.69 29.76 -15.56
CA PRO A 549 -4.69 30.25 -14.64
C PRO A 549 -5.90 29.34 -14.85
N LEU A 550 -6.56 28.95 -13.74
CA LEU A 550 -7.89 28.35 -13.82
C LEU A 550 -8.68 29.25 -14.76
N ARG A 551 -8.78 28.87 -16.03
CA ARG A 551 -9.60 29.61 -16.97
C ARG A 551 -11.01 29.32 -16.56
N ASP A 552 -11.73 30.33 -16.21
CA ASP A 552 -13.19 30.37 -16.04
C ASP A 552 -13.94 30.06 -17.35
N ASP A 553 -13.26 29.53 -18.36
CA ASP A 553 -13.77 29.23 -19.71
C ASP A 553 -14.64 27.96 -19.76
N ALA A 554 -14.96 27.38 -18.61
CA ALA A 554 -15.88 26.23 -18.54
C ALA A 554 -17.33 26.57 -18.90
N VAL A 555 -17.62 27.79 -19.34
CA VAL A 555 -18.99 28.26 -19.70
C VAL A 555 -19.14 28.56 -21.19
N ASP A 556 -18.08 28.52 -21.99
CA ASP A 556 -18.23 28.72 -23.45
C ASP A 556 -18.49 27.36 -24.15
N GLY A 557 -19.72 27.18 -24.63
CA GLY A 557 -20.20 26.04 -25.39
C GLY A 557 -19.53 25.81 -26.75
N SER A 558 -18.37 26.41 -27.03
CA SER A 558 -17.63 26.33 -28.27
C SER A 558 -16.45 25.37 -28.29
N LEU A 559 -16.09 24.73 -27.15
CA LEU A 559 -15.07 23.70 -27.16
C LEU A 559 -15.60 22.42 -27.82
N PRO A 560 -14.85 21.83 -28.77
CA PRO A 560 -15.27 20.60 -29.40
C PRO A 560 -15.40 19.51 -28.35
N ARG A 561 -16.59 18.94 -28.24
CA ARG A 561 -16.88 17.77 -27.41
C ARG A 561 -15.91 16.66 -27.82
N HIS A 562 -14.76 16.54 -27.15
CA HIS A 562 -13.90 15.38 -27.30
C HIS A 562 -14.69 14.18 -26.80
N ARG A 563 -15.01 13.34 -27.77
CA ARG A 563 -15.84 12.16 -27.61
C ARG A 563 -15.27 11.31 -26.50
N CYS A 564 -16.13 10.95 -25.55
CA CYS A 564 -15.94 9.81 -24.66
C CYS A 564 -15.22 8.68 -25.37
N ALA A 565 -14.29 8.07 -24.66
CA ALA A 565 -13.58 6.88 -25.09
C ALA A 565 -14.50 5.88 -25.77
N LYS A 566 -14.04 5.37 -26.88
CA LYS A 566 -14.75 4.46 -27.77
C LYS A 566 -15.46 3.35 -26.99
N ARG A 567 -16.75 3.23 -27.34
CA ARG A 567 -17.58 2.04 -27.18
C ARG A 567 -16.75 0.76 -27.09
N VAL A 568 -16.76 0.13 -25.94
CA VAL A 568 -16.74 -1.32 -25.87
C VAL A 568 -18.09 -1.76 -26.38
N SER A 569 -18.13 -2.63 -27.41
CA SER A 569 -19.36 -3.01 -28.08
C SER A 569 -20.33 -3.66 -27.12
N LEU A 570 -21.46 -3.00 -26.91
CA LEU A 570 -22.63 -3.56 -26.24
C LEU A 570 -23.21 -4.70 -27.05
N LYS A 571 -23.11 -5.93 -26.55
CA LYS A 571 -24.11 -6.95 -26.84
C LYS A 571 -25.29 -6.71 -25.91
N THR A 572 -26.25 -5.94 -26.37
CA THR A 572 -27.55 -5.77 -25.74
C THR A 572 -28.28 -7.10 -25.69
N ARG A 573 -28.49 -7.61 -24.47
CA ARG A 573 -29.62 -8.50 -24.23
C ARG A 573 -30.83 -7.62 -23.88
N THR A 574 -31.68 -7.39 -24.87
CA THR A 574 -33.02 -6.83 -24.68
C THR A 574 -33.85 -7.80 -23.84
N ARG A 575 -34.21 -7.40 -22.63
CA ARG A 575 -35.49 -7.81 -22.03
C ARG A 575 -36.33 -6.56 -21.85
N GLY A 576 -37.47 -6.56 -22.50
CA GLY A 576 -38.40 -5.46 -22.49
C GLY A 576 -39.03 -5.23 -21.13
N ALA A 577 -39.20 -3.97 -20.81
CA ALA A 577 -40.33 -3.47 -20.01
C ALA A 577 -40.52 -1.99 -20.38
N THR A 578 -41.69 -1.75 -20.90
CA THR A 578 -42.30 -0.43 -21.11
C THR A 578 -42.58 0.24 -19.77
N HIS A 579 -42.24 1.48 -19.60
CA HIS A 579 -43.04 2.64 -19.24
C HIS A 579 -42.10 3.82 -18.88
N GLY A 580 -42.35 4.94 -19.56
CA GLY A 580 -41.72 6.21 -19.28
C GLY A 580 -42.37 6.90 -18.08
N GLU A 581 -41.56 7.62 -17.34
CA GLU A 581 -41.99 8.79 -16.60
C GLU A 581 -40.85 9.78 -16.56
N ASP A 582 -41.12 10.99 -17.04
CA ASP A 582 -40.25 12.16 -17.04
C ASP A 582 -39.97 12.63 -15.61
N TYR A 583 -38.73 12.56 -15.17
CA TYR A 583 -38.29 13.19 -13.93
C TYR A 583 -37.75 14.61 -14.21
N ARG A 584 -38.52 15.64 -13.79
CA ARG A 584 -38.06 17.01 -13.68
C ARG A 584 -37.61 17.29 -12.25
N PRO A 585 -36.38 17.78 -12.01
CA PRO A 585 -35.99 18.18 -10.67
C PRO A 585 -36.63 19.52 -10.29
N GLY A 586 -37.28 19.56 -9.12
CA GLY A 586 -37.81 20.76 -8.50
C GLY A 586 -36.70 21.60 -7.81
N PRO A 587 -36.93 22.89 -7.55
CA PRO A 587 -35.93 23.80 -7.03
C PRO A 587 -35.62 23.52 -5.54
N MET A 588 -34.32 23.51 -5.20
CA MET A 588 -33.87 23.51 -3.81
C MET A 588 -34.31 24.79 -3.10
N LYS A 589 -34.95 24.64 -1.96
CA LYS A 589 -35.18 25.73 -1.01
C LYS A 589 -33.95 25.84 -0.08
N SER A 590 -33.58 27.10 0.16
CA SER A 590 -32.50 27.65 0.98
C SER A 590 -32.39 27.04 2.38
#